data_763d42b448459dd384bf07d16d8d6b73
#
_entry.id   763d42b448459dd384bf07d16d8d6b73
#
_cell.length_a   1.000
_cell.length_b   1.000
_cell.length_c   1.000
_cell.angle_alpha   90.00
_cell.angle_beta   90.00
_cell.angle_gamma   90.00
#
_symmetry.space_group_name_H-M   'P 1'
#
loop_
_entity.id
_entity.type
_entity.pdbx_description
1 polymer ?
#
loop_
_entity_poly.entity_id
_entity_poly.type
_entity_poly.pdbx_seq_one_letter_code
_entity_poly.pdbx_strand_id
1 'polypeptide(L)'
;MTARREASAPPRIAGHRFVRVLGLGGFADVFLYEQDMPRRAVAVKVLLAGSLHGDARTRFQTEANVMARLSHHPSIVTIHQAEIADDGRPYIVMEYCSGPGLAERYRRERISVEEALRIGVRLGSAVETAHRAGVLH
;
A
#
# COMPACT_ATOMS: atom_id res chain seq x y z
N MET A 1 12.03 -10.02 23.65
CA MET A 1 11.89 -8.73 22.93
C MET A 1 12.41 -8.91 21.51
N THR A 2 11.55 -8.97 20.55
CA THR A 2 11.95 -8.91 19.15
C THR A 2 12.41 -7.48 18.85
N ALA A 3 13.68 -7.30 18.55
CA ALA A 3 14.23 -6.02 18.13
C ALA A 3 13.39 -5.52 16.94
N ARG A 4 12.80 -4.35 17.08
CA ARG A 4 12.02 -3.73 16.01
C ARG A 4 13.01 -3.37 14.90
N ARG A 5 12.87 -4.01 13.74
CA ARG A 5 13.72 -3.74 12.59
C ARG A 5 13.65 -2.24 12.24
N GLU A 6 14.81 -1.66 11.94
CA GLU A 6 14.85 -0.30 11.41
C GLU A 6 14.32 -0.26 9.96
N ALA A 7 13.73 0.88 9.58
CA ALA A 7 13.30 1.10 8.22
C ALA A 7 14.48 1.06 7.25
N SER A 8 14.28 0.51 6.07
CA SER A 8 15.24 0.65 4.98
C SER A 8 15.38 2.12 4.56
N ALA A 9 16.47 2.46 3.90
CA ALA A 9 16.64 3.81 3.37
C ALA A 9 15.54 4.11 2.35
N PRO A 10 14.83 5.26 2.46
CA PRO A 10 13.83 5.64 1.47
C PRO A 10 14.52 5.89 0.12
N PRO A 11 14.03 5.30 -1.00
CA PRO A 11 14.65 5.50 -2.30
C PRO A 11 14.44 6.93 -2.82
N ARG A 12 15.38 7.40 -3.64
CA ARG A 12 15.19 8.64 -4.39
C ARG A 12 14.23 8.37 -5.55
N ILE A 13 13.16 9.15 -5.61
CA ILE A 13 12.15 9.08 -6.66
C ILE A 13 12.01 10.47 -7.26
N ALA A 14 12.22 10.59 -8.58
CA ALA A 14 12.12 11.87 -9.28
C ALA A 14 10.72 12.49 -9.07
N GLY A 15 10.67 13.78 -8.74
CA GLY A 15 9.43 14.50 -8.49
C GLY A 15 8.71 14.12 -7.20
N HIS A 16 9.40 13.42 -6.28
CA HIS A 16 8.83 13.03 -4.99
C HIS A 16 9.82 13.33 -3.86
N ARG A 17 9.30 13.80 -2.73
CA ARG A 17 10.07 14.11 -1.53
C ARG A 17 9.63 13.18 -0.38
N PHE A 18 10.57 12.48 0.23
CA PHE A 18 10.33 11.67 1.41
C PHE A 18 9.86 12.52 2.58
N VAL A 19 8.84 12.04 3.30
CA VAL A 19 8.28 12.70 4.50
C VAL A 19 8.52 11.86 5.75
N ARG A 20 8.02 10.63 5.80
CA ARG A 20 8.16 9.73 6.96
C ARG A 20 7.85 8.27 6.63
N VAL A 21 8.19 7.39 7.55
CA VAL A 21 7.80 5.97 7.49
C VAL A 21 6.33 5.82 7.86
N LEU A 22 5.58 5.05 7.06
CA LEU A 22 4.19 4.67 7.35
C LEU A 22 4.09 3.28 7.98
N GLY A 23 4.89 2.34 7.53
CA GLY A 23 4.85 0.97 8.02
C GLY A 23 6.08 0.16 7.64
N LEU A 24 6.36 -0.87 8.42
CA LEU A 24 7.45 -1.81 8.22
C LEU A 24 6.88 -3.22 8.08
N GLY A 25 7.18 -3.87 6.96
CA GLY A 25 6.77 -5.25 6.70
C GLY A 25 7.96 -6.21 6.62
N GLY A 26 7.68 -7.51 6.49
CA GLY A 26 8.72 -8.53 6.33
C GLY A 26 9.43 -8.48 4.98
N PHE A 27 8.74 -8.03 3.92
CA PHE A 27 9.25 -7.99 2.55
C PHE A 27 9.33 -6.60 1.95
N ALA A 28 8.58 -5.65 2.49
CA ALA A 28 8.50 -4.29 1.98
C ALA A 28 8.31 -3.29 3.13
N ASP A 29 8.81 -2.08 2.93
CA ASP A 29 8.52 -0.92 3.76
C ASP A 29 7.57 0.01 3.02
N VAL A 30 6.76 0.75 3.77
CA VAL A 30 5.86 1.76 3.23
C VAL A 30 6.23 3.13 3.77
N PHE A 31 6.42 4.08 2.86
CA PHE A 31 6.83 5.44 3.15
C PHE A 31 5.78 6.44 2.67
N LEU A 32 5.70 7.57 3.36
CA LEU A 32 4.97 8.74 2.90
C LEU A 32 5.90 9.63 2.09
N TYR A 33 5.49 9.97 0.88
CA TYR A 33 6.14 10.95 0.01
C TYR A 33 5.17 12.07 -0.35
N GLU A 34 5.72 13.22 -0.65
CA GLU A 34 5.00 14.31 -1.30
C GLU A 34 5.40 14.35 -2.78
N GLN A 35 4.42 14.19 -3.66
CA GLN A 35 4.60 14.32 -5.10
C GLN A 35 4.49 15.79 -5.49
N ASP A 36 5.40 16.24 -6.38
CA ASP A 36 5.46 17.66 -6.78
C ASP A 36 4.39 18.02 -7.81
N MET A 37 4.13 17.12 -8.78
CA MET A 37 3.18 17.39 -9.86
C MET A 37 2.42 16.10 -10.28
N PRO A 38 1.11 16.04 -10.10
CA PRO A 38 0.30 16.96 -9.30
C PRO A 38 0.72 16.94 -7.83
N ARG A 39 0.59 18.06 -7.14
CA ARG A 39 0.98 18.15 -5.73
C ARG A 39 0.01 17.35 -4.85
N ARG A 40 0.51 16.28 -4.26
CA ARG A 40 -0.26 15.41 -3.37
C ARG A 40 0.63 14.52 -2.51
N ALA A 41 0.10 14.08 -1.36
CA ALA A 41 0.72 13.03 -0.58
C ALA A 41 0.43 11.66 -1.22
N VAL A 42 1.44 10.80 -1.26
CA VAL A 42 1.34 9.44 -1.78
C VAL A 42 2.02 8.45 -0.82
N ALA A 43 1.54 7.22 -0.81
CA ALA A 43 2.22 6.12 -0.14
C ALA A 43 3.11 5.38 -1.13
N VAL A 44 4.34 5.09 -0.73
CA VAL A 44 5.30 4.35 -1.57
C VAL A 44 5.69 3.06 -0.86
N LYS A 45 5.31 1.94 -1.44
CA LYS A 45 5.69 0.60 -0.98
C LYS A 45 6.95 0.16 -1.71
N VAL A 46 8.01 -0.11 -0.96
CA VAL A 46 9.34 -0.46 -1.49
C VAL A 46 9.71 -1.87 -1.08
N LEU A 47 10.06 -2.71 -2.03
CA LEU A 47 10.53 -4.07 -1.76
C LEU A 47 11.92 -4.01 -1.12
N LEU A 48 12.12 -4.77 -0.04
CA LEU A 48 13.40 -4.82 0.67
C LEU A 48 14.50 -5.47 -0.19
N ALA A 49 15.72 -4.97 -0.08
CA ALA A 49 16.87 -5.48 -0.83
C ALA A 49 17.11 -6.98 -0.61
N GLY A 50 16.93 -7.49 0.61
CA GLY A 50 17.02 -8.92 0.92
C GLY A 50 15.93 -9.79 0.31
N SER A 51 14.85 -9.18 -0.21
CA SER A 51 13.72 -9.85 -0.85
C SER A 51 13.76 -9.77 -2.39
N LEU A 52 14.87 -9.31 -2.98
CA LEU A 52 15.03 -9.17 -4.43
C LEU A 52 15.25 -10.49 -5.17
N HIS A 53 15.48 -11.58 -4.45
CA HIS A 53 15.79 -12.88 -5.02
C HIS A 53 14.55 -13.76 -5.15
N GLY A 54 14.45 -14.51 -6.27
CA GLY A 54 13.44 -15.51 -6.51
C GLY A 54 12.03 -14.94 -6.69
N ASP A 55 11.05 -15.60 -6.08
CA ASP A 55 9.62 -15.33 -6.27
C ASP A 55 9.13 -13.97 -5.72
N ALA A 56 9.86 -13.34 -4.81
CA ALA A 56 9.41 -12.11 -4.17
C ALA A 56 9.24 -10.95 -5.16
N ARG A 57 10.16 -10.81 -6.12
CA ARG A 57 10.06 -9.80 -7.19
C ARG A 57 8.87 -10.07 -8.11
N THR A 58 8.68 -11.33 -8.49
CA THR A 58 7.55 -11.74 -9.34
C THR A 58 6.23 -11.50 -8.63
N ARG A 59 6.12 -11.85 -7.34
CA ARG A 59 4.94 -11.57 -6.52
C ARG A 59 4.64 -10.09 -6.43
N PHE A 60 5.65 -9.25 -6.23
CA PHE A 60 5.51 -7.80 -6.18
C PHE A 60 4.98 -7.23 -7.49
N GLN A 61 5.51 -7.68 -8.64
CA GLN A 61 5.01 -7.28 -9.95
C GLN A 61 3.58 -7.75 -10.19
N THR A 62 3.25 -8.98 -9.80
CA THR A 62 1.90 -9.52 -9.90
C THR A 62 0.92 -8.71 -9.05
N GLU A 63 1.29 -8.40 -7.80
CA GLU A 63 0.50 -7.55 -6.91
C GLU A 63 0.23 -6.19 -7.54
N ALA A 64 1.27 -5.53 -8.08
CA ALA A 64 1.13 -4.24 -8.74
C ALA A 64 0.16 -4.28 -9.93
N ASN A 65 0.28 -5.31 -10.78
CA ASN A 65 -0.60 -5.49 -11.94
C ASN A 65 -2.05 -5.75 -11.53
N VAL A 66 -2.27 -6.55 -10.50
CA VAL A 66 -3.60 -6.83 -9.95
C VAL A 66 -4.21 -5.57 -9.39
N MET A 67 -3.48 -4.86 -8.53
CA MET A 67 -3.96 -3.61 -7.93
C MET A 67 -4.26 -2.55 -8.99
N ALA A 68 -3.47 -2.45 -10.06
CA ALA A 68 -3.73 -1.54 -11.17
C ALA A 68 -5.07 -1.84 -11.85
N ARG A 69 -5.39 -3.11 -12.05
CA ARG A 69 -6.70 -3.51 -12.61
C ARG A 69 -7.88 -3.23 -11.67
N LEU A 70 -7.65 -3.28 -10.37
CA LEU A 70 -8.67 -3.04 -9.35
C LEU A 70 -8.80 -1.57 -8.94
N SER A 71 -7.92 -0.70 -9.39
CA SER A 71 -7.84 0.72 -9.00
C SER A 71 -9.08 1.55 -9.35
N HIS A 72 -9.96 1.05 -10.20
CA HIS A 72 -11.22 1.72 -10.53
C HIS A 72 -12.30 1.56 -9.42
N HIS A 73 -12.13 0.62 -8.51
CA HIS A 73 -13.09 0.41 -7.43
C HIS A 73 -12.89 1.44 -6.31
N PRO A 74 -13.95 2.12 -5.83
CA PRO A 74 -13.83 3.22 -4.86
C PRO A 74 -13.34 2.79 -3.47
N SER A 75 -13.45 1.52 -3.14
CA SER A 75 -12.99 0.96 -1.85
C SER A 75 -11.69 0.15 -1.95
N ILE A 76 -10.98 0.28 -3.06
CA ILE A 76 -9.67 -0.32 -3.27
C ILE A 76 -8.66 0.81 -3.52
N VAL A 77 -7.51 0.74 -2.85
CA VAL A 77 -6.44 1.73 -2.99
C VAL A 77 -5.99 1.84 -4.45
N THR A 78 -5.91 3.07 -4.95
CA THR A 78 -5.48 3.34 -6.32
C THR A 78 -3.97 3.29 -6.44
N ILE A 79 -3.46 2.51 -7.39
CA ILE A 79 -2.07 2.58 -7.82
C ILE A 79 -1.90 3.70 -8.84
N HIS A 80 -0.85 4.52 -8.64
CA HIS A 80 -0.48 5.58 -9.57
C HIS A 80 0.62 5.15 -10.53
N GLN A 81 1.65 4.46 -10.03
CA GLN A 81 2.75 3.93 -10.84
C GLN A 81 3.50 2.82 -10.10
N ALA A 82 4.27 2.02 -10.84
CA ALA A 82 5.20 1.04 -10.29
C ALA A 82 6.48 1.05 -11.13
N GLU A 83 7.63 1.16 -10.48
CA GLU A 83 8.94 1.27 -11.13
C GLU A 83 10.04 0.63 -10.30
N ILE A 84 11.27 0.70 -10.80
CA ILE A 84 12.47 0.26 -10.09
C ILE A 84 13.28 1.50 -9.73
N ALA A 85 13.63 1.65 -8.46
CA ALA A 85 14.46 2.73 -7.98
C ALA A 85 15.91 2.61 -8.48
N ASP A 86 16.69 3.70 -8.38
CA ASP A 86 18.10 3.73 -8.80
C ASP A 86 18.95 2.69 -8.08
N ASP A 87 18.58 2.32 -6.85
CA ASP A 87 19.24 1.27 -6.07
C ASP A 87 18.78 -0.17 -6.40
N GLY A 88 17.95 -0.34 -7.43
CA GLY A 88 17.45 -1.61 -7.93
C GLY A 88 16.23 -2.18 -7.20
N ARG A 89 15.70 -1.48 -6.20
CA ARG A 89 14.51 -1.94 -5.47
C ARG A 89 13.23 -1.56 -6.21
N PRO A 90 12.34 -2.52 -6.48
CA PRO A 90 11.00 -2.22 -7.01
C PRO A 90 10.17 -1.41 -5.99
N TYR A 91 9.38 -0.47 -6.48
CA TYR A 91 8.45 0.28 -5.66
C TYR A 91 7.12 0.54 -6.37
N ILE A 92 6.08 0.74 -5.58
CA ILE A 92 4.73 1.09 -6.02
C ILE A 92 4.34 2.42 -5.38
N VAL A 93 3.92 3.38 -6.20
CA VAL A 93 3.32 4.64 -5.74
C VAL A 93 1.80 4.47 -5.75
N MET A 94 1.18 4.70 -4.62
CA MET A 94 -0.25 4.50 -4.46
C MET A 94 -0.89 5.64 -3.65
N GLU A 95 -2.21 5.66 -3.69
CA GLU A 95 -3.04 6.55 -2.87
C GLU A 95 -2.65 6.46 -1.40
N TYR A 96 -2.50 7.62 -0.76
CA TYR A 96 -2.29 7.72 0.68
C TYR A 96 -3.62 7.85 1.41
N CYS A 97 -3.90 6.88 2.28
CA CYS A 97 -5.06 6.90 3.16
C CYS A 97 -4.63 7.46 4.53
N SER A 98 -5.03 8.70 4.82
CA SER A 98 -4.55 9.45 6.00
C SER A 98 -5.22 9.06 7.32
N GLY A 99 -6.33 8.35 7.29
CA GLY A 99 -7.06 7.94 8.48
C GLY A 99 -6.45 6.72 9.17
N PRO A 100 -6.85 6.44 10.42
CA PRO A 100 -6.47 5.20 11.09
C PRO A 100 -7.10 3.99 10.40
N GLY A 101 -6.43 2.86 10.42
CA GLY A 101 -7.00 1.59 9.99
C GLY A 101 -8.17 1.16 10.88
N LEU A 102 -9.02 0.28 10.36
CA LEU A 102 -10.19 -0.20 11.11
C LEU A 102 -9.80 -0.83 12.45
N ALA A 103 -8.72 -1.62 12.48
CA ALA A 103 -8.26 -2.24 13.72
C ALA A 103 -7.89 -1.22 14.81
N GLU A 104 -7.26 -0.12 14.45
CA GLU A 104 -6.93 0.97 15.37
C GLU A 104 -8.20 1.72 15.80
N ARG A 105 -9.08 1.99 14.87
CA ARG A 105 -10.35 2.66 15.14
C ARG A 105 -11.23 1.86 16.09
N TYR A 106 -11.34 0.55 15.91
CA TYR A 106 -12.11 -0.35 16.79
C TYR A 106 -11.56 -0.44 18.21
N ARG A 107 -10.28 -0.20 18.42
CA ARG A 107 -9.71 -0.14 19.77
C ARG A 107 -10.07 1.12 20.52
N ARG A 108 -10.31 2.22 19.83
CA ARG A 108 -10.53 3.55 20.40
C ARG A 108 -12.01 3.91 20.54
N GLU A 109 -12.83 3.42 19.64
CA GLU A 109 -14.23 3.83 19.51
C GLU A 109 -15.15 2.61 19.35
N ARG A 110 -16.35 2.74 19.90
CA ARG A 110 -17.43 1.83 19.55
C ARG A 110 -18.05 2.28 18.22
N ILE A 111 -18.22 1.34 17.31
CA ILE A 111 -18.81 1.59 16.01
C ILE A 111 -20.29 1.22 16.09
N SER A 112 -21.16 2.08 15.56
CA SER A 112 -22.60 1.80 15.50
C SER A 112 -22.87 0.64 14.53
N VAL A 113 -23.99 -0.04 14.72
CA VAL A 113 -24.44 -1.13 13.82
C VAL A 113 -24.57 -0.61 12.39
N GLU A 114 -25.12 0.59 12.22
CA GLU A 114 -25.27 1.23 10.92
C GLU A 114 -23.93 1.46 10.23
N GLU A 115 -22.94 1.96 10.93
CA GLU A 115 -21.60 2.17 10.39
C GLU A 115 -20.91 0.84 10.08
N ALA A 116 -21.04 -0.18 10.93
CA ALA A 116 -20.51 -1.51 10.68
C ALA A 116 -21.11 -2.12 9.40
N LEU A 117 -22.39 -1.95 9.16
CA LEU A 117 -23.06 -2.40 7.94
C LEU A 117 -22.56 -1.66 6.70
N ARG A 118 -22.37 -0.35 6.78
CA ARG A 118 -21.81 0.44 5.66
C ARG A 118 -20.39 -0.02 5.31
N ILE A 119 -19.55 -0.24 6.31
CA ILE A 119 -18.19 -0.76 6.11
C ILE A 119 -18.26 -2.16 5.49
N GLY A 120 -19.10 -3.03 6.00
CA GLY A 120 -19.29 -4.38 5.49
C GLY A 120 -19.71 -4.43 4.02
N VAL A 121 -20.63 -3.56 3.60
CA VAL A 121 -21.06 -3.45 2.21
C VAL A 121 -19.91 -3.00 1.30
N ARG A 122 -19.13 -2.00 1.72
CA ARG A 122 -17.97 -1.53 0.95
C ARG A 122 -16.88 -2.57 0.83
N LEU A 123 -16.55 -3.26 1.93
CA LEU A 123 -15.58 -4.35 1.92
C LEU A 123 -16.04 -5.53 1.07
N GLY A 124 -17.31 -5.92 1.20
CA GLY A 124 -17.90 -6.98 0.39
C GLY A 124 -17.85 -6.68 -1.10
N SER A 125 -18.15 -5.44 -1.50
CA SER A 125 -18.06 -4.98 -2.89
C SER A 125 -16.62 -5.03 -3.42
N ALA A 126 -15.65 -4.58 -2.61
CA ALA A 126 -14.24 -4.62 -2.97
C ALA A 126 -13.73 -6.06 -3.14
N VAL A 127 -14.08 -6.93 -2.19
CA VAL A 127 -13.69 -8.35 -2.22
C VAL A 127 -14.33 -9.06 -3.42
N GLU A 128 -15.61 -8.81 -3.71
CA GLU A 128 -16.28 -9.37 -4.89
C GLU A 128 -15.58 -8.94 -6.18
N THR A 129 -15.25 -7.66 -6.30
CA THR A 129 -14.51 -7.14 -7.46
C THR A 129 -13.16 -7.83 -7.62
N ALA A 130 -12.43 -8.04 -6.52
CA ALA A 130 -11.17 -8.77 -6.52
C ALA A 130 -11.36 -10.24 -6.95
N HIS A 131 -12.36 -10.93 -6.39
CA HIS A 131 -12.68 -12.32 -6.74
C HIS A 131 -13.03 -12.48 -8.21
N ARG A 132 -13.82 -11.58 -8.78
CA ARG A 132 -14.13 -11.56 -10.23
C ARG A 132 -12.91 -11.36 -11.10
N ALA A 133 -11.88 -10.66 -10.59
CA ALA A 133 -10.60 -10.49 -11.26
C ALA A 133 -9.62 -11.67 -11.03
N GLY A 134 -10.05 -12.72 -10.35
CA GLY A 134 -9.26 -13.92 -10.07
C GLY A 134 -8.33 -13.77 -8.85
N VAL A 135 -8.57 -12.76 -8.00
CA VAL A 135 -7.77 -12.51 -6.79
C VAL A 135 -8.52 -13.00 -5.57
N LEU A 136 -7.94 -13.97 -4.87
CA LEU A 136 -8.43 -14.45 -3.57
C LEU A 136 -7.69 -13.70 -2.46
N HIS A 137 -8.45 -13.08 -1.59
CA HIS A 137 -7.90 -12.34 -0.44
C HIS A 137 -8.20 -13.09 0.86
#